data_a8163579156911a13bf3be7b4d317ffd
#
_entry.id   a8163579156911a13bf3be7b4d317ffd
#
_cell.length_a   1.000
_cell.length_b   1.000
_cell.length_c   1.000
_cell.angle_alpha   90.00
_cell.angle_beta   90.00
_cell.angle_gamma   90.00
#
_symmetry.space_group_name_H-M   'P 1'
#
loop_
_entity.id
_entity.type
_entity.pdbx_description
1 polymer ?
#
loop_
_entity_poly.entity_id
_entity_poly.type
_entity_poly.pdbx_seq_one_letter_code
_entity_poly.pdbx_strand_id
1 'polypeptide(L)'
;MTTPQSPLNTPEGEAQLLQDLLSAERAGAKVAGESLQQATDPEQRQLLEQIRQGEIESCKLLLNCLQHLGVEPNKDTGAFYGKAMAIESLDDRLPFV
;
A
#
# COMPACT_ATOMS: atom_id res chain seq x y z
N MET A 1 -21.77 -0.25 32.83
CA MET A 1 -21.63 0.70 31.73
C MET A 1 -20.65 0.16 30.71
N THR A 2 -21.10 -0.08 29.50
CA THR A 2 -20.26 -0.63 28.45
C THR A 2 -19.52 0.50 27.76
N THR A 3 -18.19 0.35 27.66
CA THR A 3 -17.38 1.27 26.87
C THR A 3 -17.71 1.05 25.39
N PRO A 4 -18.01 2.12 24.64
CA PRO A 4 -18.27 1.93 23.20
C PRO A 4 -17.03 1.34 22.55
N GLN A 5 -17.22 0.31 21.75
CA GLN A 5 -16.13 -0.30 21.01
C GLN A 5 -15.70 0.64 19.89
N SER A 6 -14.37 0.73 19.70
CA SER A 6 -13.83 1.38 18.53
C SER A 6 -14.28 0.64 17.27
N PRO A 7 -14.56 1.33 16.14
CA PRO A 7 -14.86 0.65 14.87
C PRO A 7 -13.82 -0.40 14.48
N LEU A 8 -12.56 -0.24 14.92
CA LEU A 8 -11.49 -1.18 14.64
C LEU A 8 -11.60 -2.48 15.43
N ASN A 9 -12.45 -2.51 16.48
CA ASN A 9 -12.64 -3.70 17.32
C ASN A 9 -13.80 -4.56 16.85
N THR A 10 -14.45 -4.22 15.76
CA THR A 10 -15.51 -5.04 15.16
C THR A 10 -14.93 -5.81 13.96
N PRO A 11 -15.52 -6.98 13.60
CA PRO A 11 -15.06 -7.70 12.40
C PRO A 11 -15.13 -6.84 11.14
N GLU A 12 -16.18 -6.04 10.98
CA GLU A 12 -16.32 -5.14 9.84
C GLU A 12 -15.28 -4.04 9.85
N GLY A 13 -14.95 -3.48 11.04
CA GLY A 13 -13.92 -2.46 11.19
C GLY A 13 -12.54 -3.01 10.91
N GLU A 14 -12.25 -4.24 11.38
CA GLU A 14 -10.99 -4.91 11.09
C GLU A 14 -10.82 -5.18 9.60
N ALA A 15 -11.88 -5.69 8.97
CA ALA A 15 -11.86 -5.96 7.53
C ALA A 15 -11.63 -4.68 6.73
N GLN A 16 -12.31 -3.60 7.11
CA GLN A 16 -12.15 -2.31 6.42
C GLN A 16 -10.72 -1.77 6.57
N LEU A 17 -10.16 -1.86 7.78
CA LEU A 17 -8.77 -1.44 8.01
C LEU A 17 -7.81 -2.22 7.13
N LEU A 18 -7.98 -3.54 7.05
CA LEU A 18 -7.12 -4.40 6.22
C LEU A 18 -7.28 -4.07 4.74
N GLN A 19 -8.50 -3.77 4.28
CA GLN A 19 -8.75 -3.34 2.90
C GLN A 19 -8.04 -2.02 2.59
N ASP A 20 -8.12 -1.06 3.52
CA ASP A 20 -7.48 0.25 3.34
C ASP A 20 -5.96 0.11 3.30
N LEU A 21 -5.39 -0.72 4.20
CA LEU A 21 -3.95 -1.01 4.20
C LEU A 21 -3.53 -1.71 2.90
N LEU A 22 -4.32 -2.67 2.43
CA LEU A 22 -4.03 -3.37 1.18
C LEU A 22 -4.01 -2.40 -0.01
N SER A 23 -4.98 -1.49 -0.08
CA SER A 23 -5.01 -0.49 -1.14
C SER A 23 -3.79 0.42 -1.09
N ALA A 24 -3.38 0.84 0.11
CA ALA A 24 -2.19 1.68 0.29
C ALA A 24 -0.91 0.93 -0.12
N GLU A 25 -0.76 -0.34 0.28
CA GLU A 25 0.42 -1.13 -0.07
C GLU A 25 0.49 -1.42 -1.58
N ARG A 26 -0.64 -1.68 -2.21
CA ARG A 26 -0.71 -1.84 -3.67
C ARG A 26 -0.31 -0.56 -4.37
N ALA A 27 -0.78 0.58 -3.89
CA ALA A 27 -0.41 1.88 -4.44
C ALA A 27 1.08 2.11 -4.32
N GLY A 28 1.66 1.80 -3.16
CA GLY A 28 3.10 1.93 -2.92
C GLY A 28 3.93 1.07 -3.86
N ALA A 29 3.54 -0.19 -4.03
CA ALA A 29 4.24 -1.11 -4.94
C ALA A 29 4.17 -0.61 -6.39
N LYS A 30 3.02 -0.11 -6.82
CA LYS A 30 2.81 0.40 -8.17
C LYS A 30 3.61 1.66 -8.42
N VAL A 31 3.60 2.60 -7.46
CA VAL A 31 4.39 3.83 -7.54
C VAL A 31 5.88 3.50 -7.62
N ALA A 32 6.36 2.60 -6.77
CA ALA A 32 7.77 2.19 -6.77
C ALA A 32 8.15 1.53 -8.10
N GLY A 33 7.28 0.65 -8.63
CA GLY A 33 7.53 -0.02 -9.90
C GLY A 33 7.60 0.95 -11.08
N GLU A 34 6.69 1.91 -11.14
CA GLU A 34 6.70 2.91 -12.20
C GLU A 34 7.85 3.91 -12.05
N SER A 35 8.19 4.26 -10.80
CA SER A 35 9.33 5.13 -10.52
C SER A 35 10.67 4.49 -10.92
N LEU A 36 10.77 3.15 -10.82
CA LEU A 36 11.95 2.42 -11.30
C LEU A 36 12.21 2.65 -12.78
N GLN A 37 11.17 2.82 -13.58
CA GLN A 37 11.34 3.08 -15.01
C GLN A 37 11.96 4.45 -15.29
N GLN A 38 11.81 5.39 -14.37
CA GLN A 38 12.40 6.73 -14.49
C GLN A 38 13.81 6.82 -13.87
N ALA A 39 14.12 5.91 -12.93
CA ALA A 39 15.36 5.96 -12.19
C ALA A 39 16.54 5.48 -13.05
N THR A 40 17.58 6.31 -13.13
CA THR A 40 18.83 5.96 -13.82
C THR A 40 19.99 5.75 -12.84
N ASP A 41 19.89 6.35 -11.64
CA ASP A 41 20.89 6.21 -10.60
C ASP A 41 20.78 4.83 -9.95
N PRO A 42 21.88 4.04 -9.87
CA PRO A 42 21.85 2.72 -9.26
C PRO A 42 21.37 2.71 -7.80
N GLU A 43 21.73 3.72 -7.01
CA GLU A 43 21.30 3.80 -5.61
C GLU A 43 19.79 4.03 -5.51
N GLN A 44 19.24 4.91 -6.33
CA GLN A 44 17.80 5.13 -6.39
C GLN A 44 17.06 3.87 -6.84
N ARG A 45 17.60 3.17 -7.84
CA ARG A 45 17.01 1.93 -8.32
C ARG A 45 17.00 0.87 -7.23
N GLN A 46 18.08 0.74 -6.49
CA GLN A 46 18.16 -0.23 -5.41
C GLN A 46 17.15 0.09 -4.31
N LEU A 47 17.03 1.35 -3.92
CA LEU A 47 16.08 1.78 -2.92
C LEU A 47 14.64 1.48 -3.35
N LEU A 48 14.29 1.84 -4.59
CA LEU A 48 12.95 1.61 -5.12
C LEU A 48 12.62 0.13 -5.23
N GLU A 49 13.59 -0.71 -5.59
CA GLU A 49 13.39 -2.16 -5.65
C GLU A 49 13.13 -2.74 -4.27
N GLN A 50 13.86 -2.27 -3.25
CA GLN A 50 13.64 -2.71 -1.87
C GLN A 50 12.25 -2.28 -1.36
N ILE A 51 11.84 -1.04 -1.65
CA ILE A 51 10.52 -0.54 -1.28
C ILE A 51 9.44 -1.36 -1.97
N ARG A 52 9.58 -1.58 -3.27
CA ARG A 52 8.63 -2.36 -4.05
C ARG A 52 8.47 -3.77 -3.49
N GLN A 53 9.58 -4.43 -3.19
CA GLN A 53 9.56 -5.79 -2.65
C GLN A 53 8.88 -5.83 -1.28
N GLY A 54 9.17 -4.87 -0.41
CA GLY A 54 8.53 -4.77 0.89
C GLY A 54 7.02 -4.58 0.79
N GLU A 55 6.58 -3.71 -0.12
CA GLU A 55 5.15 -3.47 -0.36
C GLU A 55 4.45 -4.73 -0.88
N ILE A 56 5.10 -5.48 -1.78
CA ILE A 56 4.55 -6.73 -2.32
C ILE A 56 4.38 -7.75 -1.20
N GLU A 57 5.37 -7.88 -0.32
CA GLU A 57 5.29 -8.82 0.80
C GLU A 57 4.19 -8.42 1.79
N SER A 58 4.05 -7.12 2.05
CA SER A 58 2.96 -6.62 2.89
C SER A 58 1.59 -6.93 2.27
N CYS A 59 1.45 -6.79 0.96
CA CYS A 59 0.22 -7.17 0.27
C CYS A 59 -0.12 -8.65 0.47
N LYS A 60 0.86 -9.53 0.39
CA LYS A 60 0.64 -10.97 0.61
C LYS A 60 0.14 -11.25 2.02
N LEU A 61 0.73 -10.60 3.02
CA LEU A 61 0.30 -10.76 4.41
C LEU A 61 -1.13 -10.26 4.61
N LEU A 62 -1.46 -9.11 4.04
CA LEU A 62 -2.81 -8.54 4.15
C LEU A 62 -3.84 -9.41 3.45
N LEU A 63 -3.49 -9.96 2.28
CA LEU A 63 -4.38 -10.90 1.57
C LEU A 63 -4.64 -12.14 2.40
N ASN A 64 -3.63 -12.68 3.07
CA ASN A 64 -3.80 -13.83 3.96
C ASN A 64 -4.73 -13.49 5.14
N CYS A 65 -4.56 -12.31 5.73
CA CYS A 65 -5.42 -11.87 6.82
C CYS A 65 -6.88 -11.76 6.39
N LEU A 66 -7.13 -11.15 5.23
CA LEU A 66 -8.49 -11.03 4.68
C LEU A 66 -9.09 -12.40 4.38
N GLN A 67 -8.29 -13.31 3.85
CA GLN A 67 -8.74 -14.68 3.57
C GLN A 67 -9.17 -15.40 4.86
N HIS A 68 -8.42 -15.24 5.94
CA HIS A 68 -8.78 -15.83 7.24
C HIS A 68 -10.07 -15.24 7.80
N LEU A 69 -10.35 -13.98 7.51
CA LEU A 69 -11.60 -13.34 7.90
C LEU A 69 -12.77 -13.68 6.99
N GLY A 70 -12.53 -14.40 5.89
CA GLY A 70 -13.55 -14.72 4.92
C GLY A 70 -14.01 -13.52 4.11
N VAL A 71 -13.17 -12.50 3.99
CA VAL A 71 -13.47 -11.26 3.29
C VAL A 71 -12.74 -11.24 1.96
N GLU A 72 -13.46 -10.96 0.89
CA GLU A 72 -12.86 -10.84 -0.44
C GLU A 72 -12.10 -9.51 -0.54
N PRO A 73 -10.80 -9.53 -0.93
CA PRO A 73 -10.03 -8.30 -1.02
C PRO A 73 -10.51 -7.43 -2.17
N ASN A 74 -10.51 -6.12 -1.96
CA ASN A 74 -10.77 -5.18 -3.05
C ASN A 74 -9.58 -5.16 -4.01
N LYS A 75 -9.76 -4.54 -5.19
CA LYS A 75 -8.71 -4.43 -6.21
C LYS A 75 -8.25 -2.99 -6.41
N ASP A 76 -8.59 -2.13 -5.47
CA ASP A 76 -8.36 -0.71 -5.54
C ASP A 76 -6.94 -0.37 -5.07
N THR A 77 -6.37 0.70 -5.61
CA THR A 77 -5.11 1.28 -5.14
C THR A 77 -5.34 2.56 -4.32
N GLY A 78 -6.60 2.98 -4.17
CA GLY A 78 -6.94 4.20 -3.46
C GLY A 78 -6.45 5.46 -4.22
N ALA A 79 -6.51 6.59 -3.52
CA ALA A 79 -6.13 7.88 -4.10
C ALA A 79 -4.62 8.13 -4.10
N PHE A 80 -3.87 7.37 -3.30
CA PHE A 80 -2.42 7.61 -3.13
C PHE A 80 -1.66 7.48 -4.44
N TYR A 81 -1.97 6.47 -5.24
CA TYR A 81 -1.27 6.23 -6.50
C TYR A 81 -1.37 7.45 -7.43
N GLY A 82 -2.57 7.95 -7.64
CA GLY A 82 -2.78 9.11 -8.50
C GLY A 82 -2.07 10.36 -7.99
N LYS A 83 -2.11 10.60 -6.68
CA LYS A 83 -1.43 11.74 -6.06
C LYS A 83 0.09 11.65 -6.20
N ALA A 84 0.65 10.47 -5.96
CA ALA A 84 2.09 10.27 -6.06
C ALA A 84 2.57 10.40 -7.51
N MET A 85 1.85 9.83 -8.45
CA MET A 85 2.24 9.88 -9.87
C MET A 85 2.01 11.26 -10.50
N ALA A 86 1.20 12.12 -9.88
CA ALA A 86 1.07 13.51 -10.31
C ALA A 86 2.35 14.31 -10.03
N ILE A 87 3.23 13.83 -9.15
CA ILE A 87 4.55 14.42 -8.91
C ILE A 87 5.48 13.90 -10.00
N GLU A 88 5.78 14.74 -10.99
CA GLU A 88 6.54 14.31 -12.17
C GLU A 88 8.01 14.04 -11.87
N SER A 89 8.62 14.82 -10.97
CA SER A 89 10.02 14.63 -10.60
C SER A 89 10.18 13.44 -9.67
N LEU A 90 11.07 12.53 -10.02
CA LEU A 90 11.36 11.35 -9.19
C LEU A 90 11.91 11.76 -7.81
N ASP A 91 12.77 12.77 -7.77
CA ASP A 91 13.35 13.24 -6.50
C ASP A 91 12.29 13.79 -5.56
N ASP A 92 11.30 14.52 -6.11
CA ASP A 92 10.19 15.04 -5.32
C ASP A 92 9.21 13.95 -4.90
N ARG A 93 9.11 12.89 -5.70
CA ARG A 93 8.19 11.76 -5.44
C ARG A 93 8.73 10.80 -4.38
N LEU A 94 10.04 10.59 -4.33
CA LEU A 94 10.65 9.58 -3.45
C LEU A 94 10.22 9.67 -1.99
N PRO A 95 10.05 10.85 -1.37
CA PRO A 95 9.59 10.92 0.02
C PRO A 95 8.20 10.33 0.25
N PHE A 96 7.42 10.10 -0.81
CA PHE A 96 6.05 9.56 -0.71
C PHE A 96 5.97 8.08 -1.04
N VAL A 97 7.08 7.44 -1.34
CA VAL A 97 7.10 6.02 -1.74
C VAL A 97 7.38 5.08 -0.59
#